data_44f9262a101f24003aec4a3a2f23b964
#
_entry.id   44f9262a101f24003aec4a3a2f23b964
#
_cell.length_a   1.000
_cell.length_b   1.000
_cell.length_c   1.000
_cell.angle_alpha   90.00
_cell.angle_beta   90.00
_cell.angle_gamma   90.00
#
_symmetry.space_group_name_H-M   'P 1'
#
loop_
_entity.id
_entity.type
_entity.pdbx_description
1 polymer ?
#
loop_
_entity_poly.entity_id
_entity_poly.type
_entity_poly.pdbx_seq_one_letter_code
_entity_poly.pdbx_strand_id
1 'polypeptide(L)'
;MELILSSIVTMMVNLILFSIIPFIWWLIRHRKEVNFFTWIGFIKPQLKSKWWVLAIFAVLYYFFYNFDFTLLLGAETMEALAESESVSSNIYTGLGVAAIIPAFISNFIANGVAEEILFRGFFCKRLCGKFGTVKGIILQAVCFALMHNLLYLAAGIPVGVSYNVRMFVFTGTGSLLLGFLNEKIYNGSIIPSILLHGLGNFIGSMAVAFGLW
;
A
#
# COMPACT_ATOMS: atom_id res chain seq x y z
N MET A 1 2.43 -5.24 -25.27
CA MET A 1 3.52 -4.24 -25.27
C MET A 1 3.03 -2.93 -24.65
N GLU A 2 1.91 -2.39 -25.11
CA GLU A 2 1.33 -1.12 -24.60
C GLU A 2 1.06 -1.13 -23.10
N LEU A 3 0.45 -2.20 -22.57
CA LEU A 3 0.16 -2.31 -21.13
C LEU A 3 1.43 -2.30 -20.27
N ILE A 4 2.51 -2.93 -20.72
CA ILE A 4 3.80 -2.88 -20.00
C ILE A 4 4.38 -1.46 -20.02
N LEU A 5 4.33 -0.80 -21.16
CA LEU A 5 4.82 0.58 -21.29
C LEU A 5 4.02 1.54 -20.39
N SER A 6 2.69 1.44 -20.41
CA SER A 6 1.81 2.19 -19.51
C SER A 6 2.15 1.92 -18.04
N SER A 7 2.36 0.66 -17.66
CA SER A 7 2.76 0.30 -16.30
C SER A 7 4.10 0.92 -15.88
N ILE A 8 5.07 0.98 -16.78
CA ILE A 8 6.37 1.63 -16.53
C ILE A 8 6.18 3.15 -16.32
N VAL A 9 5.38 3.79 -17.16
CA VAL A 9 5.09 5.23 -17.01
C VAL A 9 4.40 5.51 -15.67
N THR A 10 3.37 4.72 -15.32
CA THR A 10 2.69 4.82 -14.02
C THR A 10 3.66 4.63 -12.86
N MET A 11 4.55 3.66 -12.95
CA MET A 11 5.58 3.42 -11.93
C MET A 11 6.49 4.65 -11.75
N MET A 12 6.98 5.23 -12.84
CA MET A 12 7.85 6.41 -12.77
C MET A 12 7.11 7.60 -12.16
N VAL A 13 5.88 7.85 -12.57
CA VAL A 13 5.04 8.94 -12.05
C VAL A 13 4.78 8.75 -10.56
N ASN A 14 4.32 7.58 -10.14
CA ASN A 14 4.00 7.31 -8.74
C ASN A 14 5.25 7.38 -7.84
N LEU A 15 6.37 6.78 -8.26
CA LEU A 15 7.61 6.86 -7.50
C LEU A 15 8.07 8.31 -7.31
N ILE A 16 7.95 9.16 -8.34
CA ILE A 16 8.27 10.58 -8.22
C ILE A 16 7.28 11.28 -7.28
N LEU A 17 5.98 11.12 -7.50
CA LEU A 17 4.95 11.81 -6.71
C LEU A 17 5.04 11.47 -5.22
N PHE A 18 5.20 10.19 -4.88
CA PHE A 18 5.25 9.74 -3.49
C PHE A 18 6.62 9.95 -2.82
N SER A 19 7.70 10.10 -3.61
CA SER A 19 9.04 10.35 -3.07
C SER A 19 9.44 11.82 -3.02
N ILE A 20 8.81 12.71 -3.79
CA ILE A 20 9.26 14.10 -3.93
C ILE A 20 9.22 14.87 -2.61
N ILE A 21 8.15 14.74 -1.83
CA ILE A 21 8.03 15.40 -0.51
C ILE A 21 9.05 14.84 0.48
N PRO A 22 9.17 13.51 0.69
CA PRO A 22 10.23 12.92 1.50
C PRO A 22 11.63 13.35 1.07
N PHE A 23 11.88 13.35 -0.25
CA PHE A 23 13.20 13.67 -0.79
C PHE A 23 13.58 15.14 -0.57
N ILE A 24 12.66 16.08 -0.85
CA ILE A 24 12.90 17.51 -0.61
C ILE A 24 13.11 17.77 0.90
N TRP A 25 12.31 17.17 1.76
CA TRP A 25 12.46 17.31 3.20
C TRP A 25 13.82 16.81 3.68
N TRP A 26 14.22 15.62 3.24
CA TRP A 26 15.54 15.06 3.54
C TRP A 26 16.66 15.96 3.00
N LEU A 27 16.55 16.41 1.76
CA LEU A 27 17.56 17.26 1.10
C LEU A 27 17.81 18.55 1.89
N ILE A 28 16.77 19.18 2.41
CA ILE A 28 16.86 20.42 3.16
C ILE A 28 17.39 20.20 4.58
N ARG A 29 16.92 19.15 5.26
CA ARG A 29 17.10 19.00 6.70
C ARG A 29 18.16 17.96 7.10
N HIS A 30 18.36 16.90 6.33
CA HIS A 30 19.08 15.70 6.78
C HIS A 30 20.17 15.19 5.84
N ARG A 31 20.38 15.79 4.68
CA ARG A 31 21.36 15.29 3.66
C ARG A 31 22.79 15.17 4.16
N LYS A 32 23.17 15.97 5.17
CA LYS A 32 24.51 15.96 5.76
C LYS A 32 24.68 14.93 6.87
N GLU A 33 23.58 14.37 7.38
CA GLU A 33 23.56 13.48 8.55
C GLU A 33 23.47 12.01 8.13
N VAL A 34 22.63 11.71 7.15
CA VAL A 34 22.28 10.33 6.76
C VAL A 34 21.85 10.28 5.28
N ASN A 35 22.12 9.19 4.59
CA ASN A 35 21.63 9.01 3.22
C ASN A 35 20.09 8.83 3.19
N PHE A 36 19.46 9.17 2.07
CA PHE A 36 18.00 9.16 1.91
C PHE A 36 17.36 7.80 2.21
N PHE A 37 17.93 6.71 1.69
CA PHE A 37 17.36 5.38 1.86
C PHE A 37 17.36 4.94 3.33
N THR A 38 18.46 5.15 4.03
CA THR A 38 18.52 4.87 5.48
C THR A 38 17.53 5.75 6.25
N TRP A 39 17.41 7.02 5.87
CA TRP A 39 16.54 7.98 6.53
C TRP A 39 15.05 7.64 6.43
N ILE A 40 14.60 7.08 5.29
CA ILE A 40 13.22 6.57 5.14
C ILE A 40 13.05 5.16 5.71
N GLY A 41 14.11 4.50 6.19
CA GLY A 41 14.05 3.13 6.72
C GLY A 41 14.14 2.04 5.66
N PHE A 42 14.65 2.35 4.47
CA PHE A 42 15.00 1.32 3.48
C PHE A 42 16.31 0.65 3.89
N ILE A 43 16.25 -0.10 4.98
CA ILE A 43 17.37 -0.78 5.62
C ILE A 43 17.06 -2.27 5.79
N LYS A 44 18.09 -3.09 5.87
CA LYS A 44 17.95 -4.55 6.03
C LYS A 44 17.18 -4.87 7.33
N PRO A 45 16.04 -5.58 7.25
CA PRO A 45 15.30 -5.98 8.44
C PRO A 45 16.06 -7.07 9.21
N GLN A 46 15.86 -7.11 10.53
CA GLN A 46 16.43 -8.18 11.38
C GLN A 46 15.53 -9.41 11.37
N LEU A 47 15.76 -10.31 10.39
CA LEU A 47 14.89 -11.48 10.18
C LEU A 47 15.18 -12.68 11.08
N LYS A 48 16.39 -12.81 11.64
CA LYS A 48 16.92 -14.06 12.24
C LYS A 48 16.01 -14.75 13.27
N SER A 49 15.30 -14.02 14.10
CA SER A 49 14.46 -14.61 15.14
C SER A 49 12.96 -14.30 14.97
N LYS A 50 12.60 -13.51 13.96
CA LYS A 50 11.25 -12.93 13.84
C LYS A 50 10.62 -13.16 12.46
N TRP A 51 11.17 -14.02 11.63
CA TRP A 51 10.62 -14.32 10.29
C TRP A 51 9.18 -14.85 10.33
N TRP A 52 8.86 -15.65 11.34
CA TRP A 52 7.53 -16.20 11.55
C TRP A 52 6.49 -15.11 11.84
N VAL A 53 6.90 -13.99 12.44
CA VAL A 53 6.02 -12.83 12.64
C VAL A 53 5.59 -12.26 11.30
N LEU A 54 6.52 -12.14 10.34
CA LEU A 54 6.20 -11.73 8.98
C LEU A 54 5.20 -12.68 8.32
N ALA A 55 5.39 -14.00 8.49
CA ALA A 55 4.46 -14.99 7.95
C ALA A 55 3.06 -14.88 8.57
N ILE A 56 2.97 -14.72 9.90
CA ILE A 56 1.68 -14.50 10.57
C ILE A 56 1.01 -13.21 10.07
N PHE A 57 1.74 -12.11 10.00
CA PHE A 57 1.20 -10.85 9.49
C PHE A 57 0.75 -10.98 8.03
N ALA A 58 1.49 -11.71 7.18
CA ALA A 58 1.09 -11.96 5.80
C ALA A 58 -0.23 -12.73 5.73
N VAL A 59 -0.38 -13.79 6.53
CA VAL A 59 -1.59 -14.60 6.59
C VAL A 59 -2.77 -13.77 7.12
N LEU A 60 -2.59 -13.04 8.22
CA LEU A 60 -3.64 -12.20 8.78
C LEU A 60 -4.04 -11.09 7.81
N TYR A 61 -3.07 -10.42 7.19
CA TYR A 61 -3.34 -9.37 6.21
C TYR A 61 -4.12 -9.92 5.01
N TYR A 62 -3.70 -11.07 4.47
CA TYR A 62 -4.38 -11.74 3.36
C TYR A 62 -5.78 -12.21 3.76
N PHE A 63 -5.96 -12.77 4.96
CA PHE A 63 -7.26 -13.20 5.48
C PHE A 63 -8.20 -12.00 5.65
N PHE A 64 -7.75 -10.91 6.26
CA PHE A 64 -8.54 -9.69 6.37
C PHE A 64 -8.88 -9.10 5.01
N TYR A 65 -7.95 -9.13 4.08
CA TYR A 65 -8.16 -8.63 2.72
C TYR A 65 -9.30 -9.39 2.02
N ASN A 66 -9.30 -10.71 2.07
CA ASN A 66 -10.31 -11.52 1.39
C ASN A 66 -11.64 -11.60 2.13
N PHE A 67 -11.62 -11.62 3.46
CA PHE A 67 -12.84 -11.81 4.27
C PHE A 67 -13.72 -10.55 4.30
N ASP A 68 -13.10 -9.37 4.35
CA ASP A 68 -13.83 -8.11 4.61
C ASP A 68 -14.51 -7.55 3.37
N PHE A 69 -13.89 -7.69 2.21
CA PHE A 69 -14.38 -7.02 1.01
C PHE A 69 -15.57 -7.71 0.32
N THR A 70 -15.52 -9.01 0.17
CA THR A 70 -16.54 -9.76 -0.58
C THR A 70 -17.82 -10.02 0.20
N LEU A 71 -17.71 -10.24 1.53
CA LEU A 71 -18.87 -10.57 2.36
C LEU A 71 -19.64 -9.35 2.88
N LEU A 72 -18.99 -8.19 2.94
CA LEU A 72 -19.54 -6.99 3.55
C LEU A 72 -19.95 -5.90 2.54
N LEU A 73 -19.57 -6.03 1.28
CA LEU A 73 -20.03 -5.15 0.21
C LEU A 73 -21.31 -5.71 -0.40
N GLY A 74 -22.37 -4.91 -0.44
CA GLY A 74 -23.59 -5.29 -1.15
C GLY A 74 -23.31 -5.50 -2.65
N ALA A 75 -24.10 -6.34 -3.33
CA ALA A 75 -23.93 -6.69 -4.74
C ALA A 75 -23.80 -5.45 -5.67
N GLU A 76 -24.62 -4.42 -5.44
CA GLU A 76 -24.59 -3.17 -6.19
C GLU A 76 -23.23 -2.44 -6.10
N THR A 77 -22.61 -2.45 -4.91
CA THR A 77 -21.29 -1.82 -4.73
C THR A 77 -20.20 -2.65 -5.40
N MET A 78 -20.30 -3.98 -5.36
CA MET A 78 -19.36 -4.88 -6.03
C MET A 78 -19.41 -4.72 -7.54
N GLU A 79 -20.63 -4.60 -8.11
CA GLU A 79 -20.83 -4.35 -9.54
C GLU A 79 -20.23 -3.00 -9.96
N ALA A 80 -20.50 -1.93 -9.22
CA ALA A 80 -19.93 -0.61 -9.50
C ALA A 80 -18.39 -0.60 -9.43
N LEU A 81 -17.79 -1.37 -8.53
CA LEU A 81 -16.34 -1.50 -8.44
C LEU A 81 -15.76 -2.34 -9.56
N ALA A 82 -16.43 -3.42 -9.95
CA ALA A 82 -15.99 -4.30 -11.03
C ALA A 82 -15.99 -3.59 -12.39
N GLU A 83 -16.90 -2.63 -12.59
CA GLU A 83 -17.00 -1.83 -13.82
C GLU A 83 -16.12 -0.58 -13.82
N SER A 84 -15.57 -0.19 -12.68
CA SER A 84 -14.82 1.05 -12.55
C SER A 84 -13.40 0.95 -13.10
N GLU A 85 -13.06 1.79 -14.07
CA GLU A 85 -11.68 1.96 -14.57
C GLU A 85 -10.72 2.51 -13.49
N SER A 86 -11.25 3.10 -12.43
CA SER A 86 -10.45 3.63 -11.32
C SER A 86 -9.93 2.54 -10.37
N VAL A 87 -10.47 1.33 -10.45
CA VAL A 87 -9.94 0.17 -9.73
C VAL A 87 -8.78 -0.41 -10.55
N SER A 88 -7.57 -0.18 -10.09
CA SER A 88 -6.33 -0.48 -10.84
C SER A 88 -6.14 -1.95 -11.25
N SER A 89 -6.86 -2.88 -10.62
CA SER A 89 -6.83 -4.31 -10.97
C SER A 89 -7.72 -4.68 -12.14
N ASN A 90 -8.76 -3.90 -12.43
CA ASN A 90 -9.76 -4.24 -13.44
C ASN A 90 -9.18 -4.30 -14.87
N ILE A 91 -8.12 -3.52 -15.14
CA ILE A 91 -7.38 -3.55 -16.42
C ILE A 91 -6.80 -4.94 -16.73
N TYR A 92 -6.68 -5.80 -15.73
CA TYR A 92 -6.12 -7.16 -15.90
C TYR A 92 -7.18 -8.23 -16.11
N THR A 93 -8.47 -7.90 -16.07
CA THR A 93 -9.58 -8.87 -16.19
C THR A 93 -9.40 -9.77 -17.40
N GLY A 94 -9.35 -11.08 -17.17
CA GLY A 94 -9.24 -12.09 -18.21
C GLY A 94 -7.88 -12.22 -18.91
N LEU A 95 -6.86 -11.45 -18.51
CA LEU A 95 -5.54 -11.50 -19.15
C LEU A 95 -4.68 -12.71 -18.72
N GLY A 96 -5.03 -13.37 -17.61
CA GLY A 96 -4.28 -14.51 -17.09
C GLY A 96 -2.79 -14.22 -16.93
N VAL A 97 -1.94 -15.08 -17.47
CA VAL A 97 -0.46 -14.95 -17.39
C VAL A 97 0.10 -13.66 -18.02
N ALA A 98 -0.61 -13.06 -18.98
CA ALA A 98 -0.17 -11.83 -19.63
C ALA A 98 -0.18 -10.63 -18.65
N ALA A 99 -0.94 -10.72 -17.56
CA ALA A 99 -1.00 -9.70 -16.53
C ALA A 99 0.21 -9.71 -15.58
N ILE A 100 1.00 -10.78 -15.49
CA ILE A 100 2.05 -10.94 -14.48
C ILE A 100 3.03 -9.76 -14.47
N ILE A 101 3.64 -9.45 -15.60
CA ILE A 101 4.64 -8.38 -15.68
C ILE A 101 4.01 -6.99 -15.45
N PRO A 102 2.95 -6.58 -16.16
CA PRO A 102 2.37 -5.26 -15.96
C PRO A 102 1.78 -5.08 -14.56
N ALA A 103 1.14 -6.09 -13.98
CA ALA A 103 0.61 -6.02 -12.62
C ALA A 103 1.71 -5.95 -11.56
N PHE A 104 2.81 -6.66 -11.74
CA PHE A 104 3.97 -6.54 -10.85
C PHE A 104 4.55 -5.12 -10.87
N ILE A 105 4.72 -4.53 -12.05
CA ILE A 105 5.22 -3.17 -12.20
C ILE A 105 4.25 -2.15 -11.57
N SER A 106 2.96 -2.23 -11.89
CA SER A 106 1.97 -1.25 -11.42
C SER A 106 1.60 -1.45 -9.95
N ASN A 107 1.27 -2.65 -9.53
CA ASN A 107 0.67 -2.85 -8.21
C ASN A 107 1.70 -3.18 -7.13
N PHE A 108 2.77 -3.90 -7.46
CA PHE A 108 3.84 -4.11 -6.49
C PHE A 108 4.75 -2.88 -6.39
N ILE A 109 5.27 -2.35 -7.52
CA ILE A 109 6.27 -1.28 -7.49
C ILE A 109 5.59 0.08 -7.45
N ALA A 110 4.76 0.42 -8.43
CA ALA A 110 4.20 1.76 -8.57
C ALA A 110 3.26 2.14 -7.42
N ASN A 111 2.51 1.20 -6.86
CA ASN A 111 1.65 1.43 -5.70
C ASN A 111 2.34 0.99 -4.40
N GLY A 112 2.67 -0.30 -4.26
CA GLY A 112 3.19 -0.86 -3.01
C GLY A 112 4.47 -0.17 -2.54
N VAL A 113 5.50 -0.05 -3.38
CA VAL A 113 6.76 0.60 -2.98
C VAL A 113 6.59 2.10 -2.78
N ALA A 114 5.91 2.79 -3.71
CA ALA A 114 5.76 4.24 -3.66
C ALA A 114 4.99 4.69 -2.42
N GLU A 115 3.87 4.05 -2.12
CA GLU A 115 3.07 4.36 -0.93
C GLU A 115 3.83 4.08 0.38
N GLU A 116 4.61 3.01 0.43
CA GLU A 116 5.42 2.70 1.62
C GLU A 116 6.52 3.75 1.86
N ILE A 117 7.13 4.30 0.80
CA ILE A 117 8.09 5.40 0.92
C ILE A 117 7.45 6.61 1.59
N LEU A 118 6.25 7.02 1.15
CA LEU A 118 5.58 8.18 1.71
C LEU A 118 5.02 7.91 3.11
N PHE A 119 4.23 6.84 3.25
CA PHE A 119 3.48 6.63 4.49
C PHE A 119 4.33 6.02 5.60
N ARG A 120 5.10 4.97 5.33
CA ARG A 120 5.92 4.31 6.36
C ARG A 120 7.30 4.93 6.46
N GLY A 121 7.91 5.24 5.33
CA GLY A 121 9.25 5.87 5.29
C GLY A 121 9.27 7.30 5.76
N PHE A 122 8.25 8.09 5.43
CA PHE A 122 8.22 9.51 5.80
C PHE A 122 7.22 9.81 6.91
N PHE A 123 5.91 9.71 6.67
CA PHE A 123 4.90 10.13 7.65
C PHE A 123 5.04 9.37 8.98
N CYS A 124 5.06 8.04 8.95
CA CYS A 124 5.15 7.24 10.17
C CYS A 124 6.38 7.62 10.99
N LYS A 125 7.55 7.68 10.39
CA LYS A 125 8.79 8.02 11.11
C LYS A 125 8.78 9.43 11.70
N ARG A 126 8.26 10.40 10.97
CA ARG A 126 8.17 11.80 11.46
C ARG A 126 7.15 11.93 12.58
N LEU A 127 6.00 11.28 12.45
CA LEU A 127 4.97 11.27 13.49
C LEU A 127 5.42 10.48 14.73
N CYS A 128 6.10 9.35 14.54
CA CYS A 128 6.70 8.60 15.66
C CYS A 128 7.75 9.41 16.40
N GLY A 129 8.60 10.12 15.70
CA GLY A 129 9.61 11.00 16.30
C GLY A 129 8.99 12.17 17.07
N LYS A 130 7.85 12.70 16.63
CA LYS A 130 7.19 13.85 17.27
C LYS A 130 6.24 13.45 18.40
N PHE A 131 5.46 12.39 18.24
CA PHE A 131 4.35 12.04 19.13
C PHE A 131 4.54 10.72 19.89
N GLY A 132 5.68 10.04 19.67
CA GLY A 132 5.94 8.69 20.15
C GLY A 132 5.39 7.63 19.22
N THR A 133 5.96 6.42 19.29
CA THR A 133 5.75 5.35 18.30
C THR A 133 4.27 4.96 18.14
N VAL A 134 3.54 4.76 19.23
CA VAL A 134 2.14 4.31 19.15
C VAL A 134 1.25 5.36 18.48
N LYS A 135 1.32 6.62 18.95
CA LYS A 135 0.53 7.71 18.37
C LYS A 135 0.93 7.99 16.93
N GLY A 136 2.22 7.90 16.61
CA GLY A 136 2.72 8.10 15.24
C GLY A 136 2.19 7.06 14.27
N ILE A 137 2.17 5.78 14.66
CA ILE A 137 1.58 4.69 13.85
C ILE A 137 0.09 4.92 13.63
N ILE A 138 -0.67 5.29 14.68
CA ILE A 138 -2.11 5.54 14.56
C ILE A 138 -2.38 6.72 13.63
N LEU A 139 -1.70 7.85 13.82
CA LEU A 139 -1.89 9.04 13.00
C LEU A 139 -1.57 8.77 11.52
N GLN A 140 -0.47 8.05 11.26
CA GLN A 140 -0.12 7.67 9.90
C GLN A 140 -1.18 6.76 9.27
N ALA A 141 -1.72 5.80 10.03
CA ALA A 141 -2.76 4.89 9.54
C ALA A 141 -4.06 5.63 9.21
N VAL A 142 -4.45 6.60 10.02
CA VAL A 142 -5.59 7.49 9.74
C VAL A 142 -5.35 8.29 8.46
N CYS A 143 -4.16 8.89 8.28
CA CYS A 143 -3.82 9.61 7.04
C CYS A 143 -3.90 8.71 5.81
N PHE A 144 -3.40 7.47 5.92
CA PHE A 144 -3.43 6.50 4.84
C PHE A 144 -4.87 6.12 4.46
N ALA A 145 -5.71 5.85 5.45
CA ALA A 145 -7.12 5.51 5.24
C ALA A 145 -7.90 6.67 4.61
N LEU A 146 -7.70 7.88 5.10
CA LEU A 146 -8.33 9.08 4.54
C LEU A 146 -7.92 9.33 3.09
N MET A 147 -6.64 9.11 2.75
CA MET A 147 -6.18 9.26 1.37
C MET A 147 -6.95 8.31 0.43
N HIS A 148 -7.13 7.05 0.82
CA HIS A 148 -7.88 6.08 0.02
C HIS A 148 -9.32 6.52 -0.22
N ASN A 149 -10.02 6.96 0.83
CA ASN A 149 -11.39 7.47 0.69
C ASN A 149 -11.46 8.70 -0.21
N LEU A 150 -10.51 9.63 -0.06
CA LEU A 150 -10.45 10.83 -0.90
C LEU A 150 -10.18 10.52 -2.38
N LEU A 151 -9.36 9.50 -2.67
CA LEU A 151 -9.12 9.05 -4.05
C LEU A 151 -10.38 8.51 -4.71
N TYR A 152 -11.19 7.70 -4.00
CA TYR A 152 -12.47 7.20 -4.52
C TYR A 152 -13.47 8.32 -4.75
N LEU A 153 -13.56 9.27 -3.81
CA LEU A 153 -14.41 10.46 -3.98
C LEU A 153 -13.96 11.32 -5.17
N ALA A 154 -12.66 11.53 -5.33
CA ALA A 154 -12.10 12.30 -6.44
C ALA A 154 -12.28 11.61 -7.80
N ALA A 155 -12.28 10.27 -7.82
CA ALA A 155 -12.55 9.47 -9.01
C ALA A 155 -14.03 9.44 -9.40
N GLY A 156 -14.92 10.01 -8.56
CA GLY A 156 -16.37 10.06 -8.84
C GLY A 156 -17.04 8.69 -8.79
N ILE A 157 -16.44 7.70 -8.13
CA ILE A 157 -17.04 6.37 -7.99
C ILE A 157 -18.25 6.49 -7.07
N PRO A 158 -19.46 6.06 -7.48
CA PRO A 158 -20.70 6.24 -6.74
C PRO A 158 -20.81 5.23 -5.58
N VAL A 159 -19.85 5.28 -4.65
CA VAL A 159 -19.85 4.41 -3.47
C VAL A 159 -20.54 5.09 -2.28
N GLY A 160 -21.38 4.34 -1.59
CA GLY A 160 -22.14 4.84 -0.44
C GLY A 160 -21.28 5.05 0.81
N VAL A 161 -21.87 5.65 1.85
CA VAL A 161 -21.21 5.88 3.15
C VAL A 161 -20.71 4.57 3.76
N SER A 162 -21.47 3.50 3.65
CA SER A 162 -21.09 2.17 4.17
C SER A 162 -19.77 1.68 3.56
N TYR A 163 -19.58 1.83 2.26
CA TYR A 163 -18.32 1.50 1.59
C TYR A 163 -17.16 2.34 2.11
N ASN A 164 -17.34 3.65 2.19
CA ASN A 164 -16.29 4.56 2.67
C ASN A 164 -15.85 4.24 4.11
N VAL A 165 -16.79 3.89 4.99
CA VAL A 165 -16.45 3.46 6.36
C VAL A 165 -15.66 2.16 6.35
N ARG A 166 -16.06 1.17 5.56
CA ARG A 166 -15.35 -0.12 5.44
C ARG A 166 -13.97 0.05 4.84
N MET A 167 -13.83 0.84 3.77
CA MET A 167 -12.55 1.17 3.16
C MET A 167 -11.61 1.84 4.16
N PHE A 168 -12.14 2.80 4.95
CA PHE A 168 -11.37 3.45 6.00
C PHE A 168 -10.87 2.44 7.05
N VAL A 169 -11.76 1.59 7.55
CA VAL A 169 -11.40 0.57 8.56
C VAL A 169 -10.39 -0.42 7.99
N PHE A 170 -10.64 -0.91 6.78
CA PHE A 170 -9.77 -1.89 6.12
C PHE A 170 -8.37 -1.34 5.86
N THR A 171 -8.25 -0.22 5.12
CA THR A 171 -6.96 0.38 4.80
C THR A 171 -6.26 0.91 6.05
N GLY A 172 -7.00 1.45 7.01
CA GLY A 172 -6.49 1.90 8.30
C GLY A 172 -5.92 0.75 9.13
N THR A 173 -6.64 -0.38 9.24
CA THR A 173 -6.17 -1.56 9.98
C THR A 173 -4.92 -2.16 9.34
N GLY A 174 -4.92 -2.35 8.02
CA GLY A 174 -3.74 -2.79 7.29
C GLY A 174 -2.55 -1.85 7.53
N SER A 175 -2.79 -0.56 7.47
CA SER A 175 -1.76 0.46 7.72
C SER A 175 -1.22 0.44 9.15
N LEU A 176 -2.08 0.22 10.16
CA LEU A 176 -1.67 0.04 11.55
C LEU A 176 -0.76 -1.18 11.71
N LEU A 177 -1.15 -2.32 11.14
CA LEU A 177 -0.38 -3.56 11.19
C LEU A 177 1.00 -3.39 10.54
N LEU A 178 1.06 -2.81 9.34
CA LEU A 178 2.32 -2.59 8.63
C LEU A 178 3.23 -1.58 9.38
N GLY A 179 2.67 -0.51 9.91
CA GLY A 179 3.40 0.45 10.75
C GLY A 179 3.95 -0.19 12.02
N PHE A 180 3.15 -1.00 12.70
CA PHE A 180 3.59 -1.75 13.89
C PHE A 180 4.70 -2.75 13.53
N LEU A 181 4.55 -3.50 12.45
CA LEU A 181 5.54 -4.44 11.95
C LEU A 181 6.90 -3.74 11.76
N ASN A 182 6.90 -2.63 11.03
CA ASN A 182 8.12 -1.89 10.74
C ASN A 182 8.77 -1.32 12.00
N GLU A 183 8.03 -0.58 12.82
CA GLU A 183 8.58 0.21 13.91
C GLU A 183 8.85 -0.63 15.18
N LYS A 184 8.08 -1.68 15.44
CA LYS A 184 8.19 -2.48 16.67
C LYS A 184 8.88 -3.83 16.47
N ILE A 185 8.77 -4.44 15.28
CA ILE A 185 9.28 -5.78 15.04
C ILE A 185 10.60 -5.74 14.25
N TYR A 186 10.68 -4.92 13.20
CA TYR A 186 11.82 -4.91 12.26
C TYR A 186 12.68 -3.63 12.33
N ASN A 187 12.71 -3.01 13.51
CA ASN A 187 13.69 -1.97 13.83
C ASN A 187 13.63 -0.75 12.88
N GLY A 188 12.43 -0.39 12.44
CA GLY A 188 12.17 0.73 11.55
C GLY A 188 12.45 0.44 10.06
N SER A 189 12.70 -0.83 9.67
CA SER A 189 12.79 -1.19 8.27
C SER A 189 11.42 -1.16 7.60
N ILE A 190 11.31 -0.52 6.42
CA ILE A 190 10.08 -0.53 5.61
C ILE A 190 10.04 -1.69 4.61
N ILE A 191 11.10 -2.49 4.49
CA ILE A 191 11.15 -3.61 3.54
C ILE A 191 10.03 -4.63 3.83
N PRO A 192 9.74 -5.02 5.09
CA PRO A 192 8.66 -5.96 5.36
C PRO A 192 7.29 -5.46 4.91
N SER A 193 6.97 -4.19 5.13
CA SER A 193 5.70 -3.61 4.67
C SER A 193 5.64 -3.48 3.15
N ILE A 194 6.74 -3.14 2.47
CA ILE A 194 6.82 -3.16 1.00
C ILE A 194 6.48 -4.55 0.46
N LEU A 195 7.06 -5.60 1.05
CA LEU A 195 6.81 -6.97 0.61
C LEU A 195 5.34 -7.37 0.81
N LEU A 196 4.78 -7.11 2.00
CA LEU A 196 3.40 -7.49 2.32
C LEU A 196 2.40 -6.69 1.50
N HIS A 197 2.53 -5.37 1.45
CA HIS A 197 1.64 -4.49 0.72
C HIS A 197 1.73 -4.73 -0.79
N GLY A 198 2.95 -4.72 -1.33
CA GLY A 198 3.16 -4.93 -2.75
C GLY A 198 2.71 -6.31 -3.23
N LEU A 199 3.01 -7.39 -2.47
CA LEU A 199 2.51 -8.73 -2.79
C LEU A 199 0.99 -8.83 -2.66
N GLY A 200 0.40 -8.20 -1.65
CA GLY A 200 -1.06 -8.15 -1.49
C GLY A 200 -1.73 -7.55 -2.73
N ASN A 201 -1.29 -6.39 -3.16
CA ASN A 201 -1.80 -5.71 -4.35
C ASN A 201 -1.58 -6.55 -5.64
N PHE A 202 -0.39 -7.14 -5.77
CA PHE A 202 -0.07 -8.00 -6.92
C PHE A 202 -0.93 -9.27 -6.96
N ILE A 203 -1.09 -9.97 -5.83
CA ILE A 203 -1.92 -11.19 -5.75
C ILE A 203 -3.39 -10.86 -6.01
N GLY A 204 -3.90 -9.75 -5.47
CA GLY A 204 -5.26 -9.29 -5.78
C GLY A 204 -5.46 -9.06 -7.28
N SER A 205 -4.50 -8.43 -7.95
CA SER A 205 -4.54 -8.25 -9.41
C SER A 205 -4.48 -9.56 -10.18
N MET A 206 -3.72 -10.54 -9.68
CA MET A 206 -3.69 -11.88 -10.29
C MET A 206 -5.02 -12.61 -10.11
N ALA A 207 -5.68 -12.46 -8.96
CA ALA A 207 -7.00 -13.05 -8.74
C ALA A 207 -8.01 -12.52 -9.79
N VAL A 208 -8.03 -11.21 -10.05
CA VAL A 208 -8.84 -10.60 -11.11
C VAL A 208 -8.42 -11.11 -12.50
N ALA A 209 -7.12 -11.18 -12.78
CA ALA A 209 -6.61 -11.61 -14.09
C ALA A 209 -7.00 -13.05 -14.45
N PHE A 210 -7.11 -13.91 -13.44
CA PHE A 210 -7.50 -15.32 -13.62
C PHE A 210 -9.00 -15.59 -13.38
N GLY A 211 -9.81 -14.56 -13.11
CA GLY A 211 -11.25 -14.70 -12.86
C GLY A 211 -11.57 -15.44 -11.55
N LEU A 212 -10.73 -15.27 -10.54
CA LEU A 212 -10.91 -15.87 -9.20
C LEU A 212 -11.65 -14.93 -8.22
N TRP A 213 -12.07 -13.79 -8.72
CA TRP A 213 -12.77 -12.75 -7.97
C TRP A 213 -14.14 -12.46 -8.58
#